data_78f2415149430f88233776ffe638fd0c
#
_entry.id   78f2415149430f88233776ffe638fd0c
#
_cell.length_a   1.000
_cell.length_b   1.000
_cell.length_c   1.000
_cell.angle_alpha   90.00
_cell.angle_beta   90.00
_cell.angle_gamma   90.00
#
_symmetry.space_group_name_H-M   'P 1'
#
loop_
_entity.id
_entity.type
_entity.pdbx_description
1 polymer ?
#
loop_
_entity_poly.entity_id
_entity_poly.type
_entity_poly.pdbx_seq_one_letter_code
_entity_poly.pdbx_strand_id
1 'polypeptide(L)'
;MPFEFSPLKLVYGGEALGYAEGRTVLVPRALPGERLEVESVRVAKGVVHAKPLRVLEAAPERVSPPCRYFGRCGGCHYQHLDIEHQVAWKSEIVRETLKRIGKIAWEREIAVHQASPWNYRNQAQLKVVQNESGEVALGFFEGESHRLVPIDECLILSPRLNQVLGQLRQPQWLGRLRGCREVELLANEQDNQVRITLFGNFETGEPEPLAGDLLSQVEGVVAVAFCDGQRTRVFGETAFTYRVGEYQYQVSAGAFFQSSRYLLPEFVTAATETAPGDIALDLYAGVGLFTLPLAQRFRQVIGVESHPAAARDLEANVRSHGLKHVRAVGQPASDFLRRFAHKEPDLVILDPPRSGVGKSTLQYLIDLRPRSVHYVACHPPTWARDLACLLSRDYRLEGVEMFDCFPHTYHIECLARLVRQD
;
A
#
# COMPACT_ATOMS: atom_id res chain seq x y z
N MET A 1 -15.30 -17.52 28.05
CA MET A 1 -15.79 -18.90 27.80
C MET A 1 -15.95 -19.07 26.29
N PRO A 2 -15.61 -20.24 25.74
CA PRO A 2 -15.87 -20.53 24.32
C PRO A 2 -17.38 -20.54 24.02
N PHE A 3 -17.73 -20.17 22.78
CA PHE A 3 -19.11 -20.21 22.27
C PHE A 3 -19.10 -20.52 20.77
N GLU A 4 -20.22 -21.01 20.25
CA GLU A 4 -20.38 -21.25 18.81
C GLU A 4 -20.69 -19.94 18.07
N PHE A 5 -20.13 -19.81 16.87
CA PHE A 5 -20.25 -18.63 16.04
C PHE A 5 -20.33 -19.01 14.56
N SER A 6 -21.27 -18.37 13.85
CA SER A 6 -21.40 -18.48 12.40
C SER A 6 -21.25 -17.10 11.76
N PRO A 7 -20.13 -16.85 11.05
CA PRO A 7 -19.91 -15.59 10.37
C PRO A 7 -20.84 -15.44 9.15
N LEU A 8 -21.26 -14.19 8.91
CA LEU A 8 -22.18 -13.86 7.81
C LEU A 8 -21.44 -13.27 6.60
N LYS A 9 -20.36 -12.52 6.85
CA LYS A 9 -19.60 -11.84 5.81
C LYS A 9 -18.21 -11.46 6.26
N LEU A 10 -17.31 -11.21 5.30
CA LEU A 10 -16.05 -10.54 5.55
C LEU A 10 -16.24 -9.03 5.60
N VAL A 11 -15.43 -8.35 6.40
CA VAL A 11 -15.41 -6.88 6.49
C VAL A 11 -14.01 -6.34 6.24
N TYR A 12 -13.91 -5.06 5.91
CA TYR A 12 -12.60 -4.40 5.80
C TYR A 12 -11.85 -4.49 7.13
N GLY A 13 -10.58 -4.93 7.07
CA GLY A 13 -9.75 -5.21 8.25
C GLY A 13 -9.36 -6.68 8.39
N GLY A 14 -9.93 -7.58 7.57
CA GLY A 14 -9.52 -9.00 7.53
C GLY A 14 -10.27 -9.92 8.47
N GLU A 15 -11.36 -9.44 9.10
CA GLU A 15 -12.19 -10.21 10.02
C GLU A 15 -13.52 -10.60 9.37
N ALA A 16 -14.08 -11.71 9.83
CA ALA A 16 -15.46 -12.10 9.53
C ALA A 16 -16.41 -11.56 10.60
N LEU A 17 -17.55 -11.02 10.15
CA LEU A 17 -18.59 -10.46 10.99
C LEU A 17 -19.79 -11.39 11.08
N GLY A 18 -20.34 -11.53 12.28
CA GLY A 18 -21.61 -12.18 12.56
C GLY A 18 -22.20 -11.66 13.87
N TYR A 19 -23.21 -12.37 14.39
CA TYR A 19 -23.89 -12.02 15.62
C TYR A 19 -23.96 -13.21 16.58
N ALA A 20 -23.75 -12.94 17.87
CA ALA A 20 -23.98 -13.89 18.95
C ALA A 20 -24.64 -13.15 20.12
N GLU A 21 -25.70 -13.68 20.68
CA GLU A 21 -26.45 -13.09 21.80
C GLU A 21 -26.83 -11.62 21.59
N GLY A 22 -27.22 -11.26 20.34
CA GLY A 22 -27.59 -9.90 19.99
C GLY A 22 -26.42 -8.90 19.85
N ARG A 23 -25.17 -9.37 19.95
CA ARG A 23 -23.96 -8.54 19.83
C ARG A 23 -23.25 -8.81 18.50
N THR A 24 -22.66 -7.78 17.94
CA THR A 24 -21.74 -7.93 16.81
C THR A 24 -20.45 -8.61 17.26
N VAL A 25 -20.05 -9.64 16.53
CA VAL A 25 -18.82 -10.40 16.78
C VAL A 25 -17.92 -10.32 15.54
N LEU A 26 -16.64 -10.06 15.75
CA LEU A 26 -15.60 -10.06 14.73
C LEU A 26 -14.57 -11.15 15.04
N VAL A 27 -14.27 -11.98 14.05
CA VAL A 27 -13.36 -13.13 14.18
C VAL A 27 -12.39 -13.15 13.00
N PRO A 28 -11.07 -13.05 13.24
CA PRO A 28 -10.08 -13.21 12.18
C PRO A 28 -10.01 -14.67 11.71
N ARG A 29 -9.63 -14.88 10.46
CA ARG A 29 -9.45 -16.23 9.86
C ARG A 29 -10.70 -17.12 9.89
N ALA A 30 -11.87 -16.54 10.02
CA ALA A 30 -13.17 -17.18 9.85
C ALA A 30 -13.75 -16.82 8.48
N LEU A 31 -14.59 -17.70 7.92
CA LEU A 31 -15.23 -17.49 6.62
C LEU A 31 -16.74 -17.54 6.76
N PRO A 32 -17.48 -16.74 5.98
CA PRO A 32 -18.94 -16.87 5.88
C PRO A 32 -19.34 -18.30 5.50
N GLY A 33 -20.44 -18.79 6.08
CA GLY A 33 -20.89 -20.17 5.87
C GLY A 33 -20.25 -21.21 6.78
N GLU A 34 -19.29 -20.83 7.61
CA GLU A 34 -18.70 -21.73 8.59
C GLU A 34 -19.48 -21.77 9.90
N ARG A 35 -19.22 -22.83 10.67
CA ARG A 35 -19.54 -22.90 12.10
C ARG A 35 -18.24 -23.12 12.88
N LEU A 36 -17.96 -22.23 13.83
CA LEU A 36 -16.72 -22.20 14.61
C LEU A 36 -17.00 -22.22 16.10
N GLU A 37 -16.07 -22.79 16.85
CA GLU A 37 -15.91 -22.52 18.26
C GLU A 37 -14.93 -21.36 18.43
N VAL A 38 -15.35 -20.30 19.11
CA VAL A 38 -14.57 -19.06 19.28
C VAL A 38 -14.50 -18.67 20.77
N GLU A 39 -13.47 -17.89 21.13
CA GLU A 39 -13.31 -17.34 22.46
C GLU A 39 -13.20 -15.83 22.42
N SER A 40 -14.01 -15.14 23.21
CA SER A 40 -13.93 -13.67 23.35
C SER A 40 -12.56 -13.24 23.88
N VAL A 41 -11.91 -12.31 23.18
CA VAL A 41 -10.63 -11.72 23.57
C VAL A 41 -10.86 -10.36 24.23
N ARG A 42 -11.71 -9.54 23.63
CA ARG A 42 -12.04 -8.19 24.15
C ARG A 42 -13.40 -7.73 23.65
N VAL A 43 -13.99 -6.77 24.39
CA VAL A 43 -15.17 -6.04 23.93
C VAL A 43 -14.79 -4.56 23.80
N ALA A 44 -15.03 -3.99 22.63
CA ALA A 44 -14.74 -2.59 22.35
C ALA A 44 -15.91 -1.94 21.61
N LYS A 45 -16.43 -0.83 22.15
CA LYS A 45 -17.57 -0.08 21.55
C LYS A 45 -18.78 -0.96 21.21
N GLY A 46 -19.10 -1.95 22.06
CA GLY A 46 -20.21 -2.87 21.85
C GLY A 46 -19.94 -4.02 20.86
N VAL A 47 -18.76 -4.10 20.29
CA VAL A 47 -18.33 -5.18 19.40
C VAL A 47 -17.46 -6.17 20.17
N VAL A 48 -17.75 -7.45 20.04
CA VAL A 48 -16.96 -8.55 20.61
C VAL A 48 -15.89 -8.93 19.60
N HIS A 49 -14.63 -8.83 19.95
CA HIS A 49 -13.52 -9.39 19.19
C HIS A 49 -13.19 -10.75 19.78
N ALA A 50 -13.26 -11.79 18.95
CA ALA A 50 -13.01 -13.16 19.38
C ALA A 50 -11.91 -13.80 18.50
N LYS A 51 -11.26 -14.82 19.02
CA LYS A 51 -10.31 -15.67 18.28
C LYS A 51 -10.94 -17.00 17.96
N PRO A 52 -10.69 -17.60 16.78
CA PRO A 52 -11.14 -18.93 16.46
C PRO A 52 -10.33 -19.96 17.28
N LEU A 53 -11.01 -20.92 17.89
CA LEU A 53 -10.40 -22.07 18.56
C LEU A 53 -10.41 -23.27 17.64
N ARG A 54 -11.56 -23.54 17.00
CA ARG A 54 -11.75 -24.69 16.10
C ARG A 54 -12.82 -24.39 15.06
N VAL A 55 -12.60 -24.85 13.83
CA VAL A 55 -13.61 -24.91 12.78
C VAL A 55 -14.40 -26.19 12.98
N LEU A 56 -15.71 -26.08 13.23
CA LEU A 56 -16.62 -27.20 13.43
C LEU A 56 -17.17 -27.68 12.08
N GLU A 57 -17.54 -26.75 11.23
CA GLU A 57 -17.96 -26.98 9.85
C GLU A 57 -17.26 -25.94 8.97
N ALA A 58 -16.50 -26.43 7.99
CA ALA A 58 -15.75 -25.55 7.08
C ALA A 58 -16.61 -25.11 5.89
N ALA A 59 -16.41 -23.88 5.42
CA ALA A 59 -16.94 -23.44 4.14
C ALA A 59 -16.25 -24.16 2.97
N PRO A 60 -16.96 -24.39 1.85
CA PRO A 60 -16.37 -25.04 0.67
C PRO A 60 -15.13 -24.30 0.12
N GLU A 61 -15.09 -22.99 0.26
CA GLU A 61 -14.02 -22.12 -0.22
C GLU A 61 -12.79 -22.09 0.69
N ARG A 62 -12.85 -22.79 1.84
CA ARG A 62 -11.70 -22.88 2.75
C ARG A 62 -10.62 -23.76 2.17
N VAL A 63 -9.41 -23.20 2.13
CA VAL A 63 -8.21 -23.93 1.69
C VAL A 63 -7.17 -23.96 2.81
N SER A 64 -6.23 -24.91 2.70
CA SER A 64 -5.07 -24.96 3.59
C SER A 64 -4.07 -23.89 3.20
N PRO A 65 -3.71 -22.97 4.10
CA PRO A 65 -2.70 -21.93 3.82
C PRO A 65 -1.34 -22.56 3.48
N PRO A 66 -0.70 -22.21 2.35
CA PRO A 66 0.61 -22.76 2.02
C PRO A 66 1.75 -22.14 2.83
N CYS A 67 1.57 -20.93 3.39
CA CYS A 67 2.59 -20.26 4.20
C CYS A 67 2.58 -20.81 5.63
N ARG A 68 3.70 -21.37 6.05
CA ARG A 68 3.87 -21.90 7.43
C ARG A 68 3.79 -20.86 8.55
N TYR A 69 3.90 -19.57 8.19
CA TYR A 69 3.78 -18.46 9.13
C TYR A 69 2.38 -17.87 9.20
N PHE A 70 1.45 -18.34 8.35
CA PHE A 70 0.09 -17.85 8.36
C PHE A 70 -0.58 -18.04 9.73
N GLY A 71 -1.31 -17.04 10.18
CA GLY A 71 -1.95 -17.03 11.52
C GLY A 71 -1.05 -16.57 12.65
N ARG A 72 0.27 -16.44 12.43
CA ARG A 72 1.23 -15.82 13.35
C ARG A 72 1.76 -14.51 12.77
N CYS A 73 2.34 -14.54 11.56
CA CYS A 73 2.79 -13.35 10.84
C CYS A 73 1.60 -12.45 10.52
N GLY A 74 1.73 -11.13 10.81
CA GLY A 74 0.69 -10.13 10.54
C GLY A 74 0.58 -9.68 9.07
N GLY A 75 1.36 -10.28 8.15
CA GLY A 75 1.41 -9.85 6.75
C GLY A 75 0.24 -10.33 5.88
N CYS A 76 -0.38 -11.47 6.20
CA CYS A 76 -1.46 -12.06 5.41
C CYS A 76 -2.69 -12.39 6.28
N HIS A 77 -3.89 -12.23 5.70
CA HIS A 77 -5.16 -12.38 6.41
C HIS A 77 -6.07 -13.44 5.80
N TYR A 78 -5.92 -13.73 4.48
CA TYR A 78 -6.88 -14.51 3.70
C TYR A 78 -6.32 -15.77 3.04
N GLN A 79 -5.10 -16.24 3.36
CA GLN A 79 -4.54 -17.45 2.74
C GLN A 79 -5.36 -18.74 2.99
N HIS A 80 -6.31 -18.71 3.93
CA HIS A 80 -7.25 -19.80 4.21
C HIS A 80 -8.52 -19.75 3.35
N LEU A 81 -8.65 -18.77 2.48
CA LEU A 81 -9.71 -18.59 1.50
C LEU A 81 -9.10 -18.69 0.10
N ASP A 82 -9.76 -19.41 -0.81
CA ASP A 82 -9.29 -19.45 -2.20
C ASP A 82 -9.29 -18.07 -2.87
N ILE A 83 -8.49 -17.91 -3.91
CA ILE A 83 -8.20 -16.60 -4.48
C ILE A 83 -9.40 -15.97 -5.17
N GLU A 84 -10.26 -16.73 -5.80
CA GLU A 84 -11.43 -16.22 -6.50
C GLU A 84 -12.42 -15.60 -5.51
N HIS A 85 -12.64 -16.28 -4.39
CA HIS A 85 -13.50 -15.78 -3.32
C HIS A 85 -12.86 -14.63 -2.53
N GLN A 86 -11.52 -14.57 -2.42
CA GLN A 86 -10.87 -13.37 -1.87
C GLN A 86 -11.21 -12.13 -2.68
N VAL A 87 -11.12 -12.21 -4.01
CA VAL A 87 -11.43 -11.12 -4.93
C VAL A 87 -12.92 -10.74 -4.87
N ALA A 88 -13.80 -11.74 -4.88
CA ALA A 88 -15.25 -11.52 -4.77
C ALA A 88 -15.62 -10.78 -3.46
N TRP A 89 -15.07 -11.23 -2.32
CA TRP A 89 -15.30 -10.58 -1.03
C TRP A 89 -14.71 -9.17 -0.97
N LYS A 90 -13.55 -8.92 -1.55
CA LYS A 90 -12.98 -7.57 -1.61
C LYS A 90 -13.87 -6.62 -2.42
N SER A 91 -14.41 -7.07 -3.55
CA SER A 91 -15.37 -6.29 -4.34
C SER A 91 -16.64 -5.99 -3.55
N GLU A 92 -17.20 -6.97 -2.83
CA GLU A 92 -18.37 -6.77 -1.98
C GLU A 92 -18.09 -5.81 -0.81
N ILE A 93 -16.90 -5.89 -0.21
CA ILE A 93 -16.46 -4.95 0.83
C ILE A 93 -16.41 -3.51 0.28
N VAL A 94 -15.93 -3.29 -0.95
CA VAL A 94 -15.94 -1.98 -1.60
C VAL A 94 -17.38 -1.49 -1.78
N ARG A 95 -18.26 -2.31 -2.34
CA ARG A 95 -19.68 -2.00 -2.56
C ARG A 95 -20.39 -1.65 -1.26
N GLU A 96 -20.23 -2.47 -0.24
CA GLU A 96 -20.82 -2.24 1.08
C GLU A 96 -20.25 -0.96 1.74
N THR A 97 -18.97 -0.69 1.59
CA THR A 97 -18.33 0.51 2.12
C THR A 97 -18.88 1.78 1.46
N LEU A 98 -19.04 1.79 0.14
CA LEU A 98 -19.71 2.87 -0.57
C LEU A 98 -21.13 3.10 -0.05
N LYS A 99 -21.91 2.01 0.11
CA LYS A 99 -23.31 2.09 0.58
C LYS A 99 -23.41 2.56 2.02
N ARG A 100 -22.64 1.97 2.94
CA ARG A 100 -22.81 2.22 4.39
C ARG A 100 -22.14 3.50 4.86
N ILE A 101 -20.93 3.78 4.39
CA ILE A 101 -20.14 4.95 4.80
C ILE A 101 -20.39 6.12 3.89
N GLY A 102 -20.28 5.92 2.58
CA GLY A 102 -20.48 6.96 1.59
C GLY A 102 -21.94 7.31 1.33
N LYS A 103 -22.91 6.46 1.74
CA LYS A 103 -24.33 6.56 1.34
C LYS A 103 -24.51 6.57 -0.17
N ILE A 104 -23.61 5.94 -0.89
CA ILE A 104 -23.55 5.85 -2.35
C ILE A 104 -24.10 4.49 -2.76
N ALA A 105 -25.24 4.47 -3.46
CA ALA A 105 -25.79 3.26 -4.06
C ALA A 105 -25.11 3.03 -5.42
N TRP A 106 -24.06 2.21 -5.43
CA TRP A 106 -23.37 1.82 -6.66
C TRP A 106 -23.88 0.45 -7.13
N GLU A 107 -24.80 0.47 -8.08
CA GLU A 107 -25.45 -0.75 -8.61
C GLU A 107 -24.77 -1.31 -9.86
N ARG A 108 -23.90 -0.49 -10.50
CA ARG A 108 -23.10 -0.94 -11.65
C ARG A 108 -22.01 -1.91 -11.22
N GLU A 109 -21.45 -2.60 -12.17
CA GLU A 109 -20.27 -3.45 -11.96
C GLU A 109 -19.11 -2.62 -11.41
N ILE A 110 -18.32 -3.22 -10.52
CA ILE A 110 -17.01 -2.74 -10.11
C ILE A 110 -16.01 -3.49 -10.99
N ALA A 111 -15.30 -2.79 -11.85
CA ALA A 111 -14.23 -3.39 -12.64
C ALA A 111 -13.13 -3.90 -11.69
N VAL A 112 -12.76 -5.17 -11.83
CA VAL A 112 -11.81 -5.84 -10.94
C VAL A 112 -10.56 -6.21 -11.70
N HIS A 113 -9.43 -5.74 -11.22
CA HIS A 113 -8.10 -6.03 -11.76
C HIS A 113 -7.35 -6.95 -10.81
N GLN A 114 -6.83 -8.06 -11.33
CA GLN A 114 -6.12 -9.06 -10.54
C GLN A 114 -4.94 -9.62 -11.32
N ALA A 115 -3.92 -10.09 -10.61
CA ALA A 115 -2.75 -10.73 -11.18
C ALA A 115 -2.33 -11.94 -10.35
N SER A 116 -1.13 -12.49 -10.60
CA SER A 116 -0.61 -13.61 -9.79
C SER A 116 -0.67 -13.29 -8.31
N PRO A 117 -1.25 -14.17 -7.47
CA PRO A 117 -1.37 -13.93 -6.04
C PRO A 117 -0.06 -14.15 -5.26
N TRP A 118 0.98 -14.65 -5.92
CA TRP A 118 2.27 -14.95 -5.32
C TRP A 118 3.39 -14.13 -5.98
N ASN A 119 4.48 -13.92 -5.22
CA ASN A 119 5.68 -13.21 -5.71
C ASN A 119 5.41 -11.80 -6.26
N TYR A 120 4.30 -11.19 -5.85
CA TYR A 120 3.90 -9.89 -6.37
C TYR A 120 4.60 -8.72 -5.68
N ARG A 121 5.11 -8.90 -4.46
CA ARG A 121 5.70 -7.84 -3.66
C ARG A 121 7.15 -7.58 -4.03
N ASN A 122 7.43 -6.39 -4.52
CA ASN A 122 8.77 -5.89 -4.82
C ASN A 122 9.40 -5.10 -3.67
N GLN A 123 8.70 -4.92 -2.55
CA GLN A 123 9.19 -4.20 -1.37
C GLN A 123 8.83 -4.95 -0.08
N ALA A 124 9.76 -5.01 0.85
CA ALA A 124 9.56 -5.56 2.19
C ALA A 124 10.15 -4.65 3.26
N GLN A 125 9.45 -4.49 4.37
CA GLN A 125 9.92 -3.80 5.58
C GLN A 125 10.04 -4.81 6.71
N LEU A 126 11.21 -5.40 6.83
CA LEU A 126 11.53 -6.41 7.83
C LEU A 126 11.90 -5.73 9.15
N LYS A 127 11.42 -6.25 10.25
CA LYS A 127 11.75 -5.78 11.59
C LYS A 127 12.98 -6.49 12.11
N VAL A 128 13.83 -5.76 12.80
CA VAL A 128 15.03 -6.28 13.47
C VAL A 128 14.79 -6.18 14.96
N VAL A 129 14.88 -7.30 15.65
CA VAL A 129 14.73 -7.35 17.11
C VAL A 129 15.95 -8.04 17.69
N GLN A 130 16.51 -7.44 18.73
CA GLN A 130 17.57 -8.02 19.54
C GLN A 130 16.96 -8.52 20.85
N ASN A 131 17.22 -9.79 21.19
CA ASN A 131 16.79 -10.36 22.47
C ASN A 131 17.76 -9.97 23.61
N GLU A 132 17.42 -10.36 24.84
CA GLU A 132 18.21 -10.07 26.03
C GLU A 132 19.61 -10.71 25.99
N SER A 133 19.78 -11.84 25.29
CA SER A 133 21.08 -12.48 25.08
C SER A 133 21.93 -11.82 24.00
N GLY A 134 21.41 -10.78 23.34
CA GLY A 134 22.12 -10.06 22.28
C GLY A 134 22.01 -10.69 20.88
N GLU A 135 21.20 -11.75 20.72
CA GLU A 135 20.94 -12.35 19.42
C GLU A 135 19.99 -11.49 18.61
N VAL A 136 20.31 -11.29 17.34
CA VAL A 136 19.52 -10.50 16.39
C VAL A 136 18.66 -11.42 15.54
N ALA A 137 17.38 -11.08 15.41
CA ALA A 137 16.43 -11.76 14.53
C ALA A 137 15.79 -10.80 13.56
N LEU A 138 15.51 -11.29 12.35
CA LEU A 138 14.91 -10.56 11.24
C LEU A 138 13.59 -11.23 10.84
N GLY A 139 12.52 -10.44 10.66
CA GLY A 139 11.20 -10.98 10.30
C GLY A 139 10.10 -9.94 10.24
N PHE A 140 8.87 -10.39 10.42
CA PHE A 140 7.69 -9.51 10.53
C PHE A 140 7.09 -9.59 11.93
N PHE A 141 6.34 -8.57 12.31
CA PHE A 141 5.57 -8.65 13.56
C PHE A 141 4.33 -9.53 13.41
N GLU A 142 3.93 -10.16 14.50
CA GLU A 142 2.60 -10.75 14.63
C GLU A 142 1.52 -9.68 14.49
N GLY A 143 0.34 -10.08 14.05
CA GLY A 143 -0.79 -9.18 13.95
C GLY A 143 -1.10 -8.51 15.29
N GLU A 144 -1.30 -7.20 15.27
CA GLU A 144 -1.63 -6.35 16.44
C GLU A 144 -0.61 -6.45 17.60
N SER A 145 0.63 -6.82 17.32
CA SER A 145 1.67 -6.92 18.34
C SER A 145 3.05 -6.47 17.82
N HIS A 146 4.00 -6.30 18.74
CA HIS A 146 5.42 -6.07 18.43
C HIS A 146 6.27 -7.33 18.60
N ARG A 147 5.65 -8.50 18.74
CA ARG A 147 6.36 -9.77 18.82
C ARG A 147 6.82 -10.18 17.43
N LEU A 148 8.13 -10.41 17.29
CA LEU A 148 8.73 -10.78 16.02
C LEU A 148 8.40 -12.24 15.68
N VAL A 149 8.00 -12.49 14.45
CA VAL A 149 8.00 -13.79 13.79
C VAL A 149 9.20 -13.83 12.87
N PRO A 150 10.29 -14.52 13.25
CA PRO A 150 11.40 -14.72 12.34
C PRO A 150 10.94 -15.50 11.12
N ILE A 151 11.28 -15.01 9.93
CA ILE A 151 10.91 -15.67 8.68
C ILE A 151 12.16 -15.95 7.86
N ASP A 152 12.18 -17.04 7.12
CA ASP A 152 13.25 -17.43 6.19
C ASP A 152 12.80 -17.32 4.73
N GLU A 153 11.50 -17.29 4.48
CA GLU A 153 10.91 -17.03 3.18
C GLU A 153 9.53 -16.37 3.34
N CYS A 154 9.08 -15.68 2.30
CA CYS A 154 7.74 -15.12 2.24
C CYS A 154 7.17 -15.31 0.83
N LEU A 155 6.11 -16.11 0.70
CA LEU A 155 5.55 -16.53 -0.59
C LEU A 155 5.02 -15.36 -1.45
N ILE A 156 4.71 -14.22 -0.83
CA ILE A 156 4.25 -13.03 -1.55
C ILE A 156 5.39 -12.11 -1.98
N LEU A 157 6.60 -12.24 -1.41
CA LEU A 157 7.78 -11.49 -1.85
C LEU A 157 8.29 -12.02 -3.18
N SER A 158 8.85 -11.15 -3.98
CA SER A 158 9.52 -11.53 -5.22
C SER A 158 10.67 -12.52 -4.99
N PRO A 159 11.02 -13.35 -5.98
CA PRO A 159 12.12 -14.30 -5.84
C PRO A 159 13.44 -13.65 -5.40
N ARG A 160 13.79 -12.50 -5.96
CA ARG A 160 15.02 -11.79 -5.61
C ARG A 160 15.01 -11.30 -4.17
N LEU A 161 13.87 -10.78 -3.70
CA LEU A 161 13.76 -10.36 -2.29
C LEU A 161 13.87 -11.54 -1.33
N ASN A 162 13.32 -12.71 -1.66
CA ASN A 162 13.49 -13.93 -0.87
C ASN A 162 14.96 -14.39 -0.84
N GLN A 163 15.67 -14.31 -1.96
CA GLN A 163 17.08 -14.65 -2.03
C GLN A 163 17.92 -13.73 -1.12
N VAL A 164 17.71 -12.42 -1.20
CA VAL A 164 18.42 -11.45 -0.33
C VAL A 164 18.03 -11.65 1.14
N LEU A 165 16.77 -11.90 1.46
CA LEU A 165 16.32 -12.23 2.81
C LEU A 165 17.05 -13.46 3.36
N GLY A 166 17.14 -14.53 2.57
CA GLY A 166 17.84 -15.76 2.94
C GLY A 166 19.32 -15.52 3.23
N GLN A 167 19.99 -14.64 2.45
CA GLN A 167 21.39 -14.27 2.69
C GLN A 167 21.53 -13.42 3.96
N LEU A 168 20.72 -12.38 4.16
CA LEU A 168 20.77 -11.50 5.34
C LEU A 168 20.53 -12.24 6.67
N ARG A 169 19.88 -13.40 6.63
CA ARG A 169 19.66 -14.24 7.82
C ARG A 169 20.85 -15.09 8.22
N GLN A 170 21.89 -15.15 7.44
CA GLN A 170 23.09 -15.86 7.81
C GLN A 170 23.76 -15.20 9.02
N PRO A 171 24.38 -15.95 9.95
CA PRO A 171 24.93 -15.43 11.21
C PRO A 171 25.90 -14.26 11.02
N GLN A 172 26.67 -14.27 9.93
CA GLN A 172 27.61 -13.21 9.60
C GLN A 172 26.96 -11.86 9.35
N TRP A 173 25.69 -11.84 8.88
CA TRP A 173 24.95 -10.60 8.63
C TRP A 173 24.09 -10.19 9.82
N LEU A 174 23.39 -11.14 10.46
CA LEU A 174 22.50 -10.82 11.58
C LEU A 174 23.20 -10.06 12.68
N GLY A 175 24.41 -10.47 13.07
CA GLY A 175 25.19 -9.77 14.10
C GLY A 175 25.54 -8.32 13.74
N ARG A 176 25.64 -8.01 12.45
CA ARG A 176 25.97 -6.68 11.93
C ARG A 176 24.75 -5.76 11.77
N LEU A 177 23.54 -6.31 11.92
CA LEU A 177 22.30 -5.53 11.96
C LEU A 177 21.98 -4.98 13.37
N ARG A 178 22.90 -5.09 14.32
CA ARG A 178 22.77 -4.44 15.63
C ARG A 178 22.60 -2.93 15.45
N GLY A 179 21.70 -2.33 16.23
CA GLY A 179 21.35 -0.91 16.06
C GLY A 179 20.32 -0.62 14.97
N CYS A 180 20.08 -1.56 14.03
CA CYS A 180 18.95 -1.47 13.11
C CYS A 180 17.64 -1.76 13.85
N ARG A 181 16.57 -1.07 13.45
CA ARG A 181 15.19 -1.33 13.84
C ARG A 181 14.40 -1.98 12.70
N GLU A 182 14.81 -1.65 11.49
CA GLU A 182 14.11 -2.08 10.28
C GLU A 182 15.08 -2.21 9.11
N VAL A 183 14.85 -3.20 8.27
CA VAL A 183 15.51 -3.41 6.99
C VAL A 183 14.45 -3.34 5.90
N GLU A 184 14.52 -2.33 5.05
CA GLU A 184 13.71 -2.27 3.84
C GLU A 184 14.49 -2.88 2.68
N LEU A 185 13.84 -3.74 1.94
CA LEU A 185 14.30 -4.29 0.66
C LEU A 185 13.39 -3.77 -0.44
N LEU A 186 13.96 -3.21 -1.49
CA LEU A 186 13.23 -2.80 -2.70
C LEU A 186 13.92 -3.41 -3.92
N ALA A 187 13.20 -4.26 -4.66
CA ALA A 187 13.63 -4.80 -5.94
C ALA A 187 13.14 -3.90 -7.09
N ASN A 188 13.92 -3.86 -8.19
CA ASN A 188 13.48 -3.23 -9.43
C ASN A 188 12.40 -4.08 -10.15
N GLU A 189 11.83 -3.57 -11.24
CA GLU A 189 10.76 -4.25 -11.98
C GLU A 189 11.19 -5.59 -12.59
N GLN A 190 12.48 -5.72 -12.94
CA GLN A 190 13.05 -6.95 -13.49
C GLN A 190 13.38 -8.00 -12.43
N ASP A 191 13.26 -7.63 -11.15
CA ASP A 191 13.56 -8.49 -9.99
C ASP A 191 15.01 -9.01 -10.01
N ASN A 192 15.96 -8.20 -10.45
CA ASN A 192 17.37 -8.57 -10.53
C ASN A 192 18.30 -7.64 -9.73
N GLN A 193 17.85 -6.46 -9.36
CA GLN A 193 18.56 -5.49 -8.53
C GLN A 193 17.77 -5.16 -7.27
N VAL A 194 18.48 -5.03 -6.15
CA VAL A 194 17.87 -4.72 -4.84
C VAL A 194 18.60 -3.56 -4.20
N ARG A 195 17.84 -2.60 -3.67
CA ARG A 195 18.33 -1.66 -2.68
C ARG A 195 17.98 -2.18 -1.29
N ILE A 196 18.96 -2.20 -0.40
CA ILE A 196 18.77 -2.40 1.05
C ILE A 196 18.78 -1.04 1.73
N THR A 197 17.73 -0.73 2.50
CA THR A 197 17.70 0.46 3.36
C THR A 197 17.66 0.02 4.82
N LEU A 198 18.64 0.43 5.60
CA LEU A 198 18.78 0.13 7.02
C LEU A 198 18.32 1.34 7.83
N PHE A 199 17.29 1.18 8.64
CA PHE A 199 16.77 2.22 9.54
C PHE A 199 17.21 1.92 10.96
N GLY A 200 17.91 2.85 11.59
CA GLY A 200 18.44 2.63 12.93
C GLY A 200 19.37 3.74 13.40
N ASN A 201 20.08 3.48 14.47
CA ASN A 201 21.14 4.35 14.98
C ASN A 201 22.48 3.70 14.64
N PHE A 202 23.30 4.39 13.86
CA PHE A 202 24.60 3.89 13.40
C PHE A 202 25.70 4.77 13.94
N GLU A 203 26.71 4.16 14.55
CA GLU A 203 27.91 4.90 15.00
C GLU A 203 28.73 5.39 13.81
N THR A 204 29.50 6.46 14.03
CA THR A 204 30.35 7.03 12.99
C THR A 204 31.41 6.02 12.58
N GLY A 205 31.45 5.66 11.28
CA GLY A 205 32.40 4.70 10.71
C GLY A 205 31.87 3.29 10.48
N GLU A 206 30.75 2.86 11.10
CA GLU A 206 30.16 1.53 10.89
C GLU A 206 29.49 1.30 9.53
N PRO A 207 28.80 2.31 8.92
CA PRO A 207 28.05 2.10 7.70
C PRO A 207 28.89 1.73 6.46
N GLU A 208 30.09 2.31 6.31
CA GLU A 208 30.90 2.09 5.10
C GLU A 208 31.40 0.65 4.95
N PRO A 209 32.00 0.01 5.97
CA PRO A 209 32.40 -1.39 5.85
C PRO A 209 31.21 -2.33 5.65
N LEU A 210 30.08 -2.09 6.34
CA LEU A 210 28.89 -2.91 6.17
C LEU A 210 28.30 -2.76 4.76
N ALA A 211 28.24 -1.54 4.24
CA ALA A 211 27.77 -1.28 2.88
C ALA A 211 28.65 -1.97 1.83
N GLY A 212 29.97 -1.83 1.95
CA GLY A 212 30.94 -2.46 1.04
C GLY A 212 30.79 -3.97 0.98
N ASP A 213 30.63 -4.60 2.14
CA ASP A 213 30.44 -6.04 2.21
C ASP A 213 29.07 -6.49 1.67
N LEU A 214 27.97 -5.77 1.98
CA LEU A 214 26.65 -6.07 1.44
C LEU A 214 26.64 -5.95 -0.10
N LEU A 215 27.26 -4.90 -0.65
CA LEU A 215 27.36 -4.69 -2.10
C LEU A 215 28.20 -5.75 -2.82
N SER A 216 29.24 -6.28 -2.18
CA SER A 216 30.17 -7.23 -2.80
C SER A 216 29.77 -8.70 -2.60
N GLN A 217 29.05 -9.03 -1.51
CA GLN A 217 28.82 -10.42 -1.11
C GLN A 217 27.36 -10.85 -1.16
N VAL A 218 26.39 -9.90 -1.21
CA VAL A 218 24.96 -10.22 -1.33
C VAL A 218 24.51 -10.05 -2.77
N GLU A 219 24.24 -11.18 -3.42
CA GLU A 219 23.89 -11.20 -4.84
C GLU A 219 22.66 -10.34 -5.16
N GLY A 220 22.80 -9.49 -6.17
CA GLY A 220 21.75 -8.59 -6.67
C GLY A 220 21.61 -7.28 -5.87
N VAL A 221 22.36 -7.08 -4.78
CA VAL A 221 22.37 -5.81 -4.07
C VAL A 221 23.23 -4.80 -4.82
N VAL A 222 22.63 -3.71 -5.26
CA VAL A 222 23.29 -2.63 -6.03
C VAL A 222 23.39 -1.33 -5.24
N ALA A 223 22.58 -1.18 -4.20
CA ALA A 223 22.56 0.01 -3.35
C ALA A 223 22.31 -0.36 -1.88
N VAL A 224 22.98 0.32 -0.97
CA VAL A 224 22.77 0.22 0.47
C VAL A 224 22.62 1.62 1.04
N ALA A 225 21.50 1.87 1.73
CA ALA A 225 21.23 3.14 2.38
C ALA A 225 21.12 2.98 3.90
N PHE A 226 21.60 3.96 4.64
CA PHE A 226 21.49 4.06 6.09
C PHE A 226 20.70 5.30 6.45
N CYS A 227 19.58 5.12 7.14
CA CYS A 227 18.67 6.18 7.56
C CYS A 227 18.61 6.23 9.11
N ASP A 228 19.06 7.31 9.70
CA ASP A 228 19.04 7.53 11.16
C ASP A 228 17.88 8.43 11.63
N GLY A 229 16.98 8.81 10.71
CA GLY A 229 15.87 9.73 10.95
C GLY A 229 16.20 11.19 10.65
N GLN A 230 17.48 11.57 10.56
CA GLN A 230 17.92 12.93 10.20
C GLN A 230 18.66 12.93 8.86
N ARG A 231 19.45 11.92 8.60
CA ARG A 231 20.32 11.79 7.43
C ARG A 231 20.13 10.46 6.75
N THR A 232 20.32 10.47 5.44
CA THR A 232 20.40 9.26 4.62
C THR A 232 21.75 9.26 3.93
N ARG A 233 22.53 8.19 4.15
CA ARG A 233 23.79 7.93 3.44
C ARG A 233 23.57 6.77 2.50
N VAL A 234 23.97 6.89 1.25
CA VAL A 234 23.78 5.88 0.21
C VAL A 234 25.15 5.46 -0.33
N PHE A 235 25.34 4.15 -0.48
CA PHE A 235 26.52 3.51 -1.05
C PHE A 235 26.10 2.65 -2.24
N GLY A 236 26.96 2.52 -3.24
CA GLY A 236 26.64 1.86 -4.50
C GLY A 236 25.86 2.78 -5.43
N GLU A 237 24.82 2.28 -6.08
CA GLU A 237 23.98 3.06 -6.99
C GLU A 237 23.17 4.11 -6.20
N THR A 238 23.49 5.39 -6.40
CA THR A 238 22.83 6.49 -5.68
C THR A 238 21.43 6.79 -6.23
N ALA A 239 21.17 6.45 -7.50
CA ALA A 239 19.90 6.64 -8.17
C ALA A 239 19.26 5.27 -8.49
N PHE A 240 18.69 4.62 -7.44
CA PHE A 240 17.92 3.40 -7.66
C PHE A 240 16.68 3.70 -8.47
N THR A 241 16.48 2.95 -9.56
CA THR A 241 15.39 3.23 -10.50
C THR A 241 14.42 2.06 -10.60
N TYR A 242 13.17 2.39 -10.93
CA TYR A 242 12.09 1.43 -11.19
C TYR A 242 11.35 1.84 -12.46
N ARG A 243 11.13 0.90 -13.37
CA ARG A 243 10.40 1.16 -14.62
C ARG A 243 8.93 0.77 -14.48
N VAL A 244 8.02 1.65 -14.91
CA VAL A 244 6.60 1.36 -15.05
C VAL A 244 6.16 1.79 -16.45
N GLY A 245 5.77 0.83 -17.29
CA GLY A 245 5.49 1.09 -18.70
C GLY A 245 6.73 1.66 -19.41
N GLU A 246 6.58 2.80 -20.04
CA GLU A 246 7.67 3.50 -20.75
C GLU A 246 8.49 4.43 -19.83
N TYR A 247 8.04 4.69 -18.60
CA TYR A 247 8.66 5.64 -17.69
C TYR A 247 9.62 4.96 -16.71
N GLN A 248 10.76 5.58 -16.51
CA GLN A 248 11.74 5.19 -15.50
C GLN A 248 11.70 6.20 -14.33
N TYR A 249 11.50 5.70 -13.14
CA TYR A 249 11.40 6.51 -11.92
C TYR A 249 12.62 6.29 -11.04
N GLN A 250 13.30 7.37 -10.66
CA GLN A 250 14.19 7.36 -9.52
C GLN A 250 13.37 7.23 -8.25
N VAL A 251 13.76 6.32 -7.36
CA VAL A 251 13.12 6.10 -6.06
C VAL A 251 14.20 6.12 -4.98
N SER A 252 14.29 7.21 -4.23
CA SER A 252 15.27 7.37 -3.15
C SER A 252 14.90 6.54 -1.91
N ALA A 253 15.91 6.21 -1.10
CA ALA A 253 15.69 5.59 0.19
C ALA A 253 14.78 6.47 1.08
N GLY A 254 13.76 5.85 1.68
CA GLY A 254 12.74 6.53 2.48
C GLY A 254 11.62 7.22 1.68
N ALA A 255 11.69 7.27 0.34
CA ALA A 255 10.54 7.63 -0.48
C ALA A 255 9.59 6.45 -0.60
N PHE A 256 8.29 6.71 -0.47
CA PHE A 256 7.28 5.68 -0.72
C PHE A 256 7.23 5.33 -2.21
N PHE A 257 7.09 4.04 -2.50
CA PHE A 257 6.79 3.54 -3.82
C PHE A 257 5.81 2.36 -3.74
N GLN A 258 5.07 2.11 -4.82
CA GLN A 258 4.09 1.02 -4.87
C GLN A 258 4.77 -0.34 -4.79
N SER A 259 4.21 -1.24 -3.97
CA SER A 259 4.84 -2.52 -3.65
C SER A 259 4.26 -3.74 -4.38
N SER A 260 3.37 -3.53 -5.35
CA SER A 260 2.79 -4.59 -6.19
C SER A 260 3.32 -4.48 -7.62
N ARG A 261 4.19 -5.41 -8.02
CA ARG A 261 4.91 -5.35 -9.32
C ARG A 261 4.03 -5.68 -10.52
N TYR A 262 3.03 -6.56 -10.36
CA TYR A 262 2.31 -7.09 -11.52
C TYR A 262 1.20 -6.17 -12.02
N LEU A 263 0.45 -5.55 -11.10
CA LEU A 263 -0.67 -4.67 -11.46
C LEU A 263 -0.26 -3.20 -11.62
N LEU A 264 0.97 -2.84 -11.29
CA LEU A 264 1.37 -1.44 -11.27
C LEU A 264 1.24 -0.73 -12.63
N PRO A 265 1.64 -1.33 -13.77
CA PRO A 265 1.44 -0.69 -15.08
C PRO A 265 -0.04 -0.48 -15.44
N GLU A 266 -0.88 -1.48 -15.18
CA GLU A 266 -2.33 -1.42 -15.43
C GLU A 266 -3.02 -0.38 -14.52
N PHE A 267 -2.64 -0.36 -13.24
CA PHE A 267 -3.10 0.61 -12.27
C PHE A 267 -2.79 2.07 -12.67
N VAL A 268 -1.55 2.32 -13.10
CA VAL A 268 -1.12 3.64 -13.59
C VAL A 268 -1.90 4.03 -14.85
N THR A 269 -2.06 3.10 -15.79
CA THR A 269 -2.85 3.32 -17.01
C THR A 269 -4.27 3.70 -16.68
N ALA A 270 -4.95 2.90 -15.87
CA ALA A 270 -6.34 3.17 -15.46
C ALA A 270 -6.48 4.52 -14.73
N ALA A 271 -5.58 4.83 -13.80
CA ALA A 271 -5.64 6.09 -13.06
C ALA A 271 -5.41 7.33 -13.94
N THR A 272 -4.62 7.20 -15.03
CA THR A 272 -4.25 8.32 -15.93
C THR A 272 -5.01 8.32 -17.25
N GLU A 273 -5.88 7.33 -17.48
CA GLU A 273 -6.71 7.28 -18.67
C GLU A 273 -7.78 8.37 -18.64
N THR A 274 -7.65 9.33 -19.54
CA THR A 274 -8.54 10.48 -19.67
C THR A 274 -8.41 11.13 -21.04
N ALA A 275 -9.35 11.99 -21.42
CA ALA A 275 -9.21 12.85 -22.58
C ALA A 275 -8.07 13.85 -22.40
N PRO A 276 -7.37 14.26 -23.47
CA PRO A 276 -6.40 15.34 -23.42
C PRO A 276 -7.01 16.65 -22.91
N GLY A 277 -6.21 17.47 -22.23
CA GLY A 277 -6.68 18.75 -21.68
C GLY A 277 -5.55 19.79 -21.53
N ASP A 278 -5.92 20.89 -20.92
CA ASP A 278 -4.99 21.99 -20.68
C ASP A 278 -4.19 21.79 -19.37
N ILE A 279 -4.88 21.55 -18.25
CA ILE A 279 -4.25 21.50 -16.91
C ILE A 279 -4.65 20.22 -16.18
N ALA A 280 -3.63 19.45 -15.73
CA ALA A 280 -3.80 18.37 -14.77
C ALA A 280 -3.03 18.64 -13.49
N LEU A 281 -3.62 18.28 -12.36
CA LEU A 281 -2.97 18.27 -11.04
C LEU A 281 -2.85 16.84 -10.56
N ASP A 282 -1.66 16.45 -10.10
CA ASP A 282 -1.38 15.20 -9.41
C ASP A 282 -1.06 15.55 -7.94
N LEU A 283 -2.03 15.34 -7.05
CA LEU A 283 -1.90 15.64 -5.62
C LEU A 283 -1.52 14.38 -4.84
N TYR A 284 -0.54 14.51 -3.96
CA TYR A 284 0.14 13.40 -3.30
C TYR A 284 0.97 12.58 -4.31
N ALA A 285 1.69 13.29 -5.18
CA ALA A 285 2.31 12.74 -6.39
C ALA A 285 3.42 11.70 -6.12
N GLY A 286 3.93 11.60 -4.88
CA GLY A 286 5.05 10.72 -4.56
C GLY A 286 6.26 11.06 -5.44
N VAL A 287 6.82 10.05 -6.09
CA VAL A 287 7.93 10.21 -7.05
C VAL A 287 7.47 10.63 -8.46
N GLY A 288 6.17 10.87 -8.65
CA GLY A 288 5.57 11.28 -9.93
C GLY A 288 4.96 10.14 -10.73
N LEU A 289 4.50 9.09 -10.05
CA LEU A 289 3.97 7.87 -10.68
C LEU A 289 2.85 8.16 -11.69
N PHE A 290 1.94 9.07 -11.38
CA PHE A 290 0.89 9.52 -12.29
C PHE A 290 1.28 10.80 -13.03
N THR A 291 2.15 11.65 -12.47
CA THR A 291 2.59 12.91 -13.07
C THR A 291 3.21 12.70 -14.45
N LEU A 292 4.12 11.71 -14.60
CA LEU A 292 4.81 11.50 -15.89
C LEU A 292 3.87 11.04 -17.01
N PRO A 293 2.97 10.05 -16.81
CA PRO A 293 2.01 9.66 -17.84
C PRO A 293 1.03 10.78 -18.23
N LEU A 294 0.61 11.61 -17.28
CA LEU A 294 -0.26 12.75 -17.57
C LEU A 294 0.38 13.78 -18.50
N ALA A 295 1.71 13.89 -18.49
CA ALA A 295 2.43 14.82 -19.36
C ALA A 295 2.23 14.53 -20.87
N GLN A 296 1.82 13.31 -21.24
CA GLN A 296 1.51 12.98 -22.63
C GLN A 296 0.14 13.52 -23.10
N ARG A 297 -0.71 13.91 -22.15
CA ARG A 297 -2.12 14.24 -22.40
C ARG A 297 -2.47 15.69 -22.11
N PHE A 298 -1.68 16.38 -21.29
CA PHE A 298 -1.97 17.74 -20.83
C PHE A 298 -0.89 18.74 -21.24
N ARG A 299 -1.31 19.96 -21.55
CA ARG A 299 -0.40 21.05 -21.88
C ARG A 299 0.40 21.53 -20.68
N GLN A 300 -0.15 21.37 -19.48
CA GLN A 300 0.51 21.65 -18.22
C GLN A 300 0.13 20.59 -17.18
N VAL A 301 1.13 20.01 -16.52
CA VAL A 301 0.93 19.11 -15.38
C VAL A 301 1.64 19.65 -14.15
N ILE A 302 0.99 19.57 -13.00
CA ILE A 302 1.59 20.00 -11.73
C ILE A 302 1.49 18.82 -10.75
N GLY A 303 2.64 18.23 -10.41
CA GLY A 303 2.78 17.22 -9.36
C GLY A 303 3.09 17.88 -8.01
N VAL A 304 2.31 17.58 -6.99
CA VAL A 304 2.42 18.17 -5.64
C VAL A 304 2.70 17.06 -4.62
N GLU A 305 3.86 17.17 -3.95
CA GLU A 305 4.30 16.19 -2.96
C GLU A 305 4.89 16.90 -1.73
N SER A 306 4.52 16.46 -0.54
CA SER A 306 4.98 17.06 0.71
C SER A 306 6.21 16.39 1.31
N HIS A 307 6.42 15.09 1.05
CA HIS A 307 7.55 14.36 1.59
C HIS A 307 8.87 14.78 0.89
N PRO A 308 9.88 15.26 1.61
CA PRO A 308 11.05 15.90 0.98
C PRO A 308 11.85 14.98 0.03
N ALA A 309 11.97 13.69 0.34
CA ALA A 309 12.69 12.75 -0.54
C ALA A 309 11.90 12.49 -1.81
N ALA A 310 10.59 12.20 -1.70
CA ALA A 310 9.73 11.96 -2.84
C ALA A 310 9.57 13.20 -3.73
N ALA A 311 9.48 14.41 -3.15
CA ALA A 311 9.42 15.66 -3.91
C ALA A 311 10.71 15.91 -4.73
N ARG A 312 11.89 15.59 -4.17
CA ARG A 312 13.16 15.63 -4.92
C ARG A 312 13.19 14.60 -6.06
N ASP A 313 12.68 13.39 -5.80
CA ASP A 313 12.59 12.37 -6.84
C ASP A 313 11.60 12.77 -7.94
N LEU A 314 10.45 13.34 -7.59
CA LEU A 314 9.50 13.89 -8.55
C LEU A 314 10.17 14.93 -9.47
N GLU A 315 10.92 15.88 -8.90
CA GLU A 315 11.64 16.88 -9.68
C GLU A 315 12.72 16.25 -10.58
N ALA A 316 13.47 15.29 -10.04
CA ALA A 316 14.49 14.56 -10.79
C ALA A 316 13.88 13.77 -11.96
N ASN A 317 12.76 13.07 -11.72
CA ASN A 317 12.04 12.28 -12.70
C ASN A 317 11.46 13.15 -13.82
N VAL A 318 10.85 14.28 -13.49
CA VAL A 318 10.39 15.27 -14.47
C VAL A 318 11.54 15.77 -15.34
N ARG A 319 12.68 16.10 -14.74
CA ARG A 319 13.87 16.60 -15.44
C ARG A 319 14.50 15.56 -16.33
N SER A 320 14.64 14.30 -15.87
CA SER A 320 15.26 13.22 -16.64
C SER A 320 14.48 12.85 -17.89
N HIS A 321 13.15 13.05 -17.89
CA HIS A 321 12.27 12.85 -19.03
C HIS A 321 12.13 14.11 -19.93
N GLY A 322 12.82 15.22 -19.62
CA GLY A 322 12.78 16.42 -20.42
C GLY A 322 11.41 17.14 -20.48
N LEU A 323 10.54 16.91 -19.50
CA LEU A 323 9.15 17.37 -19.48
C LEU A 323 9.04 18.82 -19.02
N LYS A 324 9.34 19.79 -19.92
CA LYS A 324 9.39 21.23 -19.62
C LYS A 324 8.05 21.85 -19.21
N HIS A 325 6.94 21.22 -19.57
CA HIS A 325 5.57 21.64 -19.25
C HIS A 325 5.04 21.00 -17.96
N VAL A 326 5.87 20.21 -17.26
CA VAL A 326 5.56 19.62 -15.97
C VAL A 326 6.27 20.36 -14.85
N ARG A 327 5.54 20.69 -13.82
CA ARG A 327 6.06 21.38 -12.62
C ARG A 327 5.96 20.47 -11.39
N ALA A 328 7.08 20.21 -10.75
CA ALA A 328 7.14 19.59 -9.43
C ALA A 328 7.04 20.66 -8.32
N VAL A 329 6.24 20.39 -7.29
CA VAL A 329 5.99 21.31 -6.18
C VAL A 329 6.11 20.57 -4.84
N GLY A 330 7.14 20.92 -4.05
CA GLY A 330 7.43 20.30 -2.75
C GLY A 330 6.70 21.00 -1.60
N GLN A 331 5.39 20.75 -1.43
CA GLN A 331 4.59 21.29 -0.32
C GLN A 331 3.31 20.47 -0.09
N PRO A 332 2.62 20.64 1.08
CA PRO A 332 1.32 20.01 1.30
C PRO A 332 0.28 20.41 0.26
N ALA A 333 -0.56 19.43 -0.15
CA ALA A 333 -1.63 19.66 -1.13
C ALA A 333 -2.60 20.78 -0.71
N SER A 334 -2.94 20.89 0.58
CA SER A 334 -3.77 21.98 1.11
C SER A 334 -3.16 23.37 0.92
N ASP A 335 -1.84 23.49 1.14
CA ASP A 335 -1.15 24.78 1.00
C ASP A 335 -1.02 25.19 -0.46
N PHE A 336 -0.80 24.19 -1.34
CA PHE A 336 -0.80 24.40 -2.77
C PHE A 336 -2.17 24.87 -3.27
N LEU A 337 -3.23 24.13 -3.00
CA LEU A 337 -4.58 24.44 -3.47
C LEU A 337 -5.09 25.79 -2.98
N ARG A 338 -4.80 26.16 -1.73
CA ARG A 338 -5.15 27.48 -1.17
C ARG A 338 -4.61 28.66 -1.96
N ARG A 339 -3.46 28.48 -2.64
CA ARG A 339 -2.76 29.54 -3.41
C ARG A 339 -2.89 29.37 -4.92
N PHE A 340 -3.48 28.27 -5.35
CA PHE A 340 -3.60 27.97 -6.78
C PHE A 340 -4.64 28.88 -7.42
N ALA A 341 -4.17 29.79 -8.28
CA ALA A 341 -5.01 30.85 -8.84
C ALA A 341 -5.84 30.42 -10.06
N HIS A 342 -5.46 29.32 -10.72
CA HIS A 342 -6.19 28.82 -11.86
C HIS A 342 -7.46 28.08 -11.41
N LYS A 343 -8.58 28.33 -12.06
CA LYS A 343 -9.85 27.65 -11.81
C LYS A 343 -10.09 26.57 -12.85
N GLU A 344 -10.83 25.55 -12.43
CA GLU A 344 -11.36 24.51 -13.31
C GLU A 344 -10.28 23.72 -14.09
N PRO A 345 -9.28 23.14 -13.44
CA PRO A 345 -8.38 22.22 -14.14
C PRO A 345 -9.21 21.07 -14.75
N ASP A 346 -8.73 20.52 -15.87
CA ASP A 346 -9.43 19.44 -16.55
C ASP A 346 -9.43 18.16 -15.75
N LEU A 347 -8.33 17.89 -15.04
CA LEU A 347 -8.18 16.69 -14.19
C LEU A 347 -7.47 17.01 -12.89
N VAL A 348 -7.95 16.41 -11.81
CA VAL A 348 -7.18 16.25 -10.56
C VAL A 348 -7.10 14.76 -10.24
N ILE A 349 -5.88 14.23 -10.11
CA ILE A 349 -5.65 12.90 -9.54
C ILE A 349 -5.30 13.05 -8.06
N LEU A 350 -5.85 12.15 -7.24
CA LEU A 350 -5.62 12.06 -5.79
C LEU A 350 -5.14 10.65 -5.45
N ASP A 351 -4.02 10.53 -4.72
CA ASP A 351 -3.57 9.28 -4.08
C ASP A 351 -3.13 9.56 -2.63
N PRO A 352 -4.07 9.97 -1.75
CA PRO A 352 -3.74 10.37 -0.39
C PRO A 352 -3.39 9.17 0.50
N PRO A 353 -2.76 9.41 1.66
CA PRO A 353 -2.53 8.39 2.67
C PRO A 353 -3.86 7.83 3.22
N ARG A 354 -3.79 6.76 4.03
CA ARG A 354 -4.96 6.06 4.62
C ARG A 354 -5.95 6.98 5.37
N SER A 355 -5.52 8.13 5.84
CA SER A 355 -6.39 9.13 6.49
C SER A 355 -7.36 9.83 5.52
N GLY A 356 -7.17 9.68 4.22
CA GLY A 356 -7.90 10.37 3.17
C GLY A 356 -7.36 11.76 2.87
N VAL A 357 -8.08 12.52 2.06
CA VAL A 357 -7.66 13.85 1.56
C VAL A 357 -7.59 14.91 2.67
N GLY A 358 -8.39 14.78 3.71
CA GLY A 358 -8.53 15.79 4.76
C GLY A 358 -9.51 16.92 4.41
N LYS A 359 -10.19 17.45 5.43
CA LYS A 359 -11.31 18.39 5.25
C LYS A 359 -10.95 19.66 4.49
N SER A 360 -9.82 20.29 4.82
CA SER A 360 -9.39 21.55 4.19
C SER A 360 -9.04 21.35 2.71
N THR A 361 -8.26 20.30 2.41
CA THR A 361 -7.89 19.97 1.03
C THR A 361 -9.13 19.64 0.19
N LEU A 362 -10.06 18.89 0.76
CA LEU A 362 -11.31 18.51 0.11
C LEU A 362 -12.17 19.76 -0.19
N GLN A 363 -12.23 20.73 0.74
CA GLN A 363 -12.94 21.99 0.51
C GLN A 363 -12.28 22.81 -0.61
N TYR A 364 -10.95 22.96 -0.59
CA TYR A 364 -10.24 23.66 -1.66
C TYR A 364 -10.40 22.97 -3.02
N LEU A 365 -10.45 21.66 -3.06
CA LEU A 365 -10.71 20.89 -4.27
C LEU A 365 -12.13 21.18 -4.83
N ILE A 366 -13.13 21.22 -3.95
CA ILE A 366 -14.51 21.58 -4.31
C ILE A 366 -14.57 23.00 -4.86
N ASP A 367 -13.91 23.97 -4.18
CA ASP A 367 -13.90 25.38 -4.61
C ASP A 367 -13.13 25.60 -5.92
N LEU A 368 -12.15 24.74 -6.19
CA LEU A 368 -11.36 24.72 -7.43
C LEU A 368 -12.20 24.30 -8.66
N ARG A 369 -13.23 23.43 -8.44
CA ARG A 369 -14.15 22.95 -9.46
C ARG A 369 -13.49 22.25 -10.65
N PRO A 370 -12.59 21.26 -10.46
CA PRO A 370 -12.04 20.51 -11.57
C PRO A 370 -13.15 19.84 -12.41
N ARG A 371 -12.90 19.67 -13.73
CA ARG A 371 -13.85 18.97 -14.61
C ARG A 371 -13.96 17.51 -14.26
N SER A 372 -12.83 16.89 -13.92
CA SER A 372 -12.74 15.49 -13.52
C SER A 372 -11.86 15.30 -12.29
N VAL A 373 -12.22 14.33 -11.47
CA VAL A 373 -11.41 13.88 -10.32
C VAL A 373 -11.23 12.37 -10.41
N HIS A 374 -9.99 11.92 -10.48
CA HIS A 374 -9.62 10.51 -10.33
C HIS A 374 -9.10 10.31 -8.91
N TYR A 375 -9.81 9.54 -8.10
CA TYR A 375 -9.48 9.34 -6.71
C TYR A 375 -9.04 7.90 -6.46
N VAL A 376 -7.73 7.71 -6.31
CA VAL A 376 -7.06 6.47 -5.91
C VAL A 376 -7.03 6.39 -4.39
N ALA A 377 -7.25 5.22 -3.81
CA ALA A 377 -7.16 5.04 -2.36
C ALA A 377 -6.93 3.59 -1.94
N CYS A 378 -6.02 3.40 -0.98
CA CYS A 378 -5.75 2.12 -0.31
C CYS A 378 -6.64 1.87 0.93
N HIS A 379 -7.55 2.78 1.27
CA HIS A 379 -8.41 2.68 2.45
C HIS A 379 -9.87 3.00 2.10
N PRO A 380 -10.66 2.00 1.70
CA PRO A 380 -12.06 2.17 1.26
C PRO A 380 -12.95 2.99 2.20
N PRO A 381 -12.86 2.86 3.55
CA PRO A 381 -13.72 3.66 4.45
C PRO A 381 -13.50 5.18 4.35
N THR A 382 -12.26 5.66 4.31
CA THR A 382 -11.98 7.09 4.17
C THR A 382 -12.28 7.58 2.77
N TRP A 383 -12.01 6.77 1.76
CA TRP A 383 -12.34 7.03 0.38
C TRP A 383 -13.85 7.23 0.16
N ALA A 384 -14.69 6.32 0.67
CA ALA A 384 -16.15 6.43 0.57
C ALA A 384 -16.69 7.69 1.27
N ARG A 385 -16.12 8.05 2.43
CA ARG A 385 -16.45 9.29 3.14
C ARG A 385 -16.13 10.53 2.29
N ASP A 386 -14.95 10.57 1.68
CA ASP A 386 -14.49 11.71 0.90
C ASP A 386 -15.26 11.82 -0.43
N LEU A 387 -15.58 10.67 -1.07
CA LEU A 387 -16.47 10.61 -2.23
C LEU A 387 -17.87 11.18 -1.94
N ALA A 388 -18.44 10.86 -0.77
CA ALA A 388 -19.74 11.41 -0.38
C ALA A 388 -19.71 12.95 -0.33
N CYS A 389 -18.62 13.54 0.10
CA CYS A 389 -18.43 14.98 0.10
C CYS A 389 -18.41 15.57 -1.32
N LEU A 390 -17.70 14.95 -2.27
CA LEU A 390 -17.64 15.39 -3.65
C LEU A 390 -19.01 15.24 -4.34
N LEU A 391 -19.67 14.10 -4.14
CA LEU A 391 -20.99 13.81 -4.72
C LEU A 391 -22.12 14.64 -4.12
N SER A 392 -21.95 15.22 -2.93
CA SER A 392 -22.90 16.18 -2.36
C SER A 392 -22.82 17.57 -3.04
N ARG A 393 -21.90 17.74 -3.98
CA ARG A 393 -21.70 18.89 -4.83
C ARG A 393 -21.99 18.51 -6.28
N ASP A 394 -21.51 19.28 -7.20
CA ASP A 394 -21.81 19.13 -8.63
C ASP A 394 -21.04 17.98 -9.31
N TYR A 395 -20.74 16.86 -8.60
CA TYR A 395 -20.02 15.74 -9.18
C TYR A 395 -20.90 14.50 -9.30
N ARG A 396 -20.65 13.73 -10.35
CA ARG A 396 -21.24 12.42 -10.62
C ARG A 396 -20.15 11.37 -10.62
N LEU A 397 -20.40 10.21 -10.00
CA LEU A 397 -19.52 9.05 -10.04
C LEU A 397 -19.71 8.31 -11.38
N GLU A 398 -18.66 8.28 -12.18
CA GLU A 398 -18.68 7.67 -13.52
C GLU A 398 -18.22 6.21 -13.50
N GLY A 399 -17.21 5.90 -12.70
CA GLY A 399 -16.61 4.58 -12.63
C GLY A 399 -16.06 4.26 -11.24
N VAL A 400 -16.10 2.98 -10.89
CA VAL A 400 -15.46 2.40 -9.72
C VAL A 400 -14.68 1.20 -10.16
N GLU A 401 -13.40 1.16 -9.82
CA GLU A 401 -12.51 0.05 -10.09
C GLU A 401 -11.82 -0.41 -8.80
N MET A 402 -11.53 -1.70 -8.73
CA MET A 402 -10.81 -2.33 -7.65
C MET A 402 -9.58 -3.06 -8.21
N PHE A 403 -8.42 -2.79 -7.62
CA PHE A 403 -7.17 -3.46 -7.94
C PHE A 403 -6.77 -4.35 -6.77
N ASP A 404 -6.72 -5.66 -6.99
CA ASP A 404 -6.18 -6.60 -5.99
C ASP A 404 -4.65 -6.60 -6.02
N CYS A 405 -4.07 -5.44 -5.69
CA CYS A 405 -2.62 -5.26 -5.58
C CYS A 405 -1.99 -6.07 -4.45
N PHE A 406 -2.79 -6.53 -3.49
CA PHE A 406 -2.34 -7.22 -2.28
C PHE A 406 -3.15 -8.50 -2.00
N PRO A 407 -3.07 -9.52 -2.89
CA PRO A 407 -3.67 -10.82 -2.63
C PRO A 407 -3.28 -11.37 -1.24
N HIS A 408 -4.14 -12.19 -0.67
CA HIS A 408 -3.99 -12.78 0.67
C HIS A 408 -4.03 -11.79 1.84
N THR A 409 -4.24 -10.50 1.58
CA THR A 409 -4.42 -9.47 2.60
C THR A 409 -5.79 -8.81 2.48
N TYR A 410 -6.21 -8.08 3.51
CA TYR A 410 -7.45 -7.28 3.45
C TYR A 410 -7.28 -5.94 2.70
N HIS A 411 -6.08 -5.60 2.29
CA HIS A 411 -5.82 -4.35 1.57
C HIS A 411 -6.46 -4.37 0.19
N ILE A 412 -7.05 -3.24 -0.17
CA ILE A 412 -7.78 -3.04 -1.41
C ILE A 412 -7.35 -1.68 -1.96
N GLU A 413 -6.94 -1.64 -3.22
CA GLU A 413 -6.75 -0.39 -3.94
C GLU A 413 -8.01 -0.11 -4.75
N CYS A 414 -8.53 1.11 -4.62
CA CYS A 414 -9.74 1.56 -5.31
C CYS A 414 -9.42 2.76 -6.20
N LEU A 415 -10.11 2.85 -7.33
CA LEU A 415 -10.14 4.03 -8.19
C LEU A 415 -11.59 4.45 -8.41
N ALA A 416 -11.90 5.72 -8.12
CA ALA A 416 -13.15 6.35 -8.53
C ALA A 416 -12.87 7.41 -9.57
N ARG A 417 -13.69 7.43 -10.62
CA ARG A 417 -13.71 8.53 -11.59
C ARG A 417 -14.96 9.35 -11.39
N LEU A 418 -14.78 10.64 -11.15
CA LEU A 418 -15.86 11.59 -10.97
C LEU A 418 -15.77 12.66 -12.06
N VAL A 419 -16.91 13.08 -12.54
CA VAL A 419 -17.06 14.16 -13.52
C VAL A 419 -18.02 15.21 -12.96
N ARG A 420 -17.65 16.47 -13.11
CA ARG A 420 -18.51 17.58 -12.72
C ARG A 420 -19.74 17.63 -13.65
N GLN A 421 -20.90 17.84 -13.04
CA GLN A 421 -22.13 18.14 -13.74
C GLN A 421 -22.20 19.66 -14.00
N ASP A 422 -22.54 20.03 -15.23
CA ASP A 422 -22.72 21.44 -15.63
C ASP A 422 -23.98 22.04 -15.02
#